data_3acdd74f204859455aee4f5e3199ba62
#
_entry.id   3acdd74f204859455aee4f5e3199ba62
#
_cell.length_a   1.000
_cell.length_b   1.000
_cell.length_c   1.000
_cell.angle_alpha   90.00
_cell.angle_beta   90.00
_cell.angle_gamma   90.00
#
_symmetry.space_group_name_H-M   'P 1'
#
loop_
_entity.id
_entity.type
_entity.pdbx_description
1 polymer ?
#
loop_
_entity_poly.entity_id
_entity_poly.type
_entity_poly.pdbx_seq_one_letter_code
_entity_poly.pdbx_strand_id
1 'polypeptide(L)'
;MTVAMRVMISSEEIQAKVKQLGDKINAHYAQSDKELVLIGLLRGSVIFMADLCRTISKPHELDFMTVSSYGGGTVSSRDVKILKDLDGEIRGKDVLVVEDIIDSGNTLNKVMEILQTREPNSIELCTLISKPSRREIELEVKFMGFEIE
;
A
#
# COMPACT_ATOMS: atom_id res chain seq x y z
N MET A 1 -11.82 -24.85 25.17
CA MET A 1 -11.44 -25.55 23.95
C MET A 1 -10.45 -24.72 23.16
N THR A 2 -9.44 -25.36 22.73
CA THR A 2 -8.42 -24.68 21.97
C THR A 2 -8.80 -24.68 20.50
N VAL A 3 -9.01 -23.52 19.96
CA VAL A 3 -9.15 -23.42 18.53
C VAL A 3 -7.77 -23.55 17.94
N ALA A 4 -7.59 -24.56 17.13
CA ALA A 4 -6.34 -24.72 16.41
C ALA A 4 -6.18 -23.51 15.47
N MET A 5 -5.23 -22.67 15.77
CA MET A 5 -4.93 -21.58 14.86
C MET A 5 -4.21 -22.14 13.65
N ARG A 6 -4.86 -22.02 12.52
CA ARG A 6 -4.21 -22.38 11.27
C ARG A 6 -3.41 -21.20 10.78
N VAL A 7 -2.16 -21.46 10.54
CA VAL A 7 -1.33 -20.49 9.84
C VAL A 7 -1.62 -20.71 8.36
N MET A 8 -2.39 -19.82 7.78
CA MET A 8 -2.72 -19.93 6.35
C MET A 8 -1.53 -19.60 5.47
N ILE A 9 -0.71 -18.67 5.92
CA ILE A 9 0.47 -18.26 5.19
C ILE A 9 1.60 -18.23 6.22
N SER A 10 2.65 -19.01 5.96
CA SER A 10 3.76 -19.09 6.90
C SER A 10 4.65 -17.85 6.82
N SER A 11 5.45 -17.67 7.87
CA SER A 11 6.43 -16.60 7.92
C SER A 11 7.41 -16.69 6.74
N GLU A 12 7.82 -17.91 6.41
CA GLU A 12 8.75 -18.15 5.30
C GLU A 12 8.13 -17.78 3.97
N GLU A 13 6.84 -18.10 3.79
CA GLU A 13 6.12 -17.74 2.58
C GLU A 13 6.00 -16.22 2.45
N ILE A 14 5.74 -15.54 3.56
CA ILE A 14 5.65 -14.08 3.57
C ILE A 14 6.98 -13.47 3.17
N GLN A 15 8.07 -13.95 3.78
CA GLN A 15 9.39 -13.42 3.47
C GLN A 15 9.78 -13.64 2.01
N ALA A 16 9.47 -14.81 1.48
CA ALA A 16 9.73 -15.10 0.07
C ALA A 16 8.92 -14.18 -0.84
N LYS A 17 7.67 -13.92 -0.48
CA LYS A 17 6.79 -13.05 -1.26
C LYS A 17 7.28 -11.61 -1.21
N VAL A 18 7.70 -11.14 -0.04
CA VAL A 18 8.24 -9.78 0.10
C VAL A 18 9.46 -9.61 -0.82
N LYS A 19 10.33 -10.61 -0.87
CA LYS A 19 11.48 -10.55 -1.76
C LYS A 19 11.06 -10.51 -3.22
N GLN A 20 10.07 -11.32 -3.60
CA GLN A 20 9.55 -11.31 -4.98
C GLN A 20 8.97 -9.95 -5.34
N LEU A 21 8.22 -9.35 -4.43
CA LEU A 21 7.67 -8.01 -4.64
C LEU A 21 8.79 -6.99 -4.81
N GLY A 22 9.81 -7.07 -3.97
CA GLY A 22 10.96 -6.19 -4.06
C GLY A 22 11.67 -6.30 -5.40
N ASP A 23 11.84 -7.53 -5.91
CA ASP A 23 12.46 -7.76 -7.20
C ASP A 23 11.64 -7.10 -8.33
N LYS A 24 10.33 -7.25 -8.29
CA LYS A 24 9.44 -6.64 -9.28
C LYS A 24 9.47 -5.12 -9.21
N ILE A 25 9.48 -4.58 -8.01
CA ILE A 25 9.54 -3.14 -7.80
C ILE A 25 10.87 -2.58 -8.32
N ASN A 26 11.97 -3.27 -8.01
CA ASN A 26 13.28 -2.87 -8.50
C ASN A 26 13.31 -2.83 -10.03
N ALA A 27 12.75 -3.87 -10.67
CA ALA A 27 12.71 -3.93 -12.12
C ALA A 27 11.85 -2.80 -12.69
N HIS A 28 10.72 -2.52 -12.06
CA HIS A 28 9.80 -1.51 -12.56
C HIS A 28 10.40 -0.10 -12.54
N TYR A 29 11.13 0.24 -11.48
CA TYR A 29 11.68 1.59 -11.33
C TYR A 29 13.12 1.71 -11.80
N ALA A 30 13.72 0.65 -12.32
CA ALA A 30 15.14 0.64 -12.69
C ALA A 30 15.51 1.71 -13.71
N GLN A 31 14.59 2.00 -14.63
CA GLN A 31 14.87 2.94 -15.72
C GLN A 31 14.36 4.36 -15.43
N SER A 32 13.70 4.56 -14.31
CA SER A 32 13.21 5.88 -13.98
C SER A 32 14.32 6.74 -13.40
N ASP A 33 14.36 8.01 -13.82
CA ASP A 33 15.31 8.98 -13.27
C ASP A 33 14.67 9.83 -12.17
N LYS A 34 13.44 9.51 -11.79
CA LYS A 34 12.71 10.25 -10.76
C LYS A 34 13.02 9.71 -9.38
N GLU A 35 12.86 10.57 -8.38
CA GLU A 35 12.96 10.12 -7.00
C GLU A 35 11.79 9.19 -6.68
N LEU A 36 12.07 8.17 -5.87
CA LEU A 36 11.06 7.20 -5.45
C LEU A 36 10.68 7.45 -4.00
N VAL A 37 9.39 7.50 -3.73
CA VAL A 37 8.87 7.58 -2.36
C VAL A 37 7.85 6.47 -2.14
N LEU A 38 8.02 5.76 -1.03
CA LEU A 38 7.07 4.74 -0.59
C LEU A 38 6.19 5.37 0.47
N ILE A 39 4.89 5.29 0.28
CA ILE A 39 3.91 5.88 1.20
C ILE A 39 3.08 4.78 1.83
N GLY A 40 3.03 4.74 3.15
CA GLY A 40 2.20 3.80 3.88
C GLY A 40 1.16 4.48 4.73
N LEU A 41 0.05 3.79 4.96
CA LEU A 41 -0.97 4.27 5.88
C LEU A 41 -0.70 3.68 7.26
N LEU A 42 -0.56 4.55 8.24
CA LEU A 42 -0.33 4.12 9.61
C LEU A 42 -1.65 3.57 10.18
N ARG A 43 -1.61 2.59 11.02
CA ARG A 43 -0.40 1.92 11.51
C ARG A 43 -0.19 0.57 10.84
N GLY A 44 -1.24 0.04 10.19
CA GLY A 44 -1.23 -1.32 9.65
C GLY A 44 -0.08 -1.64 8.70
N SER A 45 0.36 -0.65 7.92
CA SER A 45 1.38 -0.90 6.91
C SER A 45 2.82 -0.97 7.44
N VAL A 46 3.04 -0.64 8.73
CA VAL A 46 4.40 -0.40 9.22
C VAL A 46 5.31 -1.61 9.06
N ILE A 47 4.83 -2.79 9.46
CA ILE A 47 5.66 -4.00 9.41
C ILE A 47 5.99 -4.39 7.97
N PHE A 48 4.97 -4.42 7.11
CA PHE A 48 5.19 -4.76 5.71
C PHE A 48 6.12 -3.74 5.04
N MET A 49 5.89 -2.44 5.32
CA MET A 49 6.74 -1.39 4.78
C MET A 49 8.20 -1.59 5.18
N ALA A 50 8.43 -1.90 6.46
CA ALA A 50 9.78 -2.11 6.97
C ALA A 50 10.47 -3.27 6.26
N ASP A 51 9.75 -4.36 6.06
CA ASP A 51 10.32 -5.53 5.39
C ASP A 51 10.54 -5.26 3.91
N LEU A 52 9.56 -4.64 3.26
CA LEU A 52 9.62 -4.38 1.83
C LEU A 52 10.73 -3.40 1.47
N CYS A 53 10.85 -2.30 2.21
CA CYS A 53 11.81 -1.27 1.84
C CYS A 53 13.24 -1.77 1.84
N ARG A 54 13.55 -2.77 2.68
CA ARG A 54 14.90 -3.35 2.72
C ARG A 54 15.23 -4.17 1.48
N THR A 55 14.23 -4.53 0.68
CA THR A 55 14.47 -5.28 -0.56
C THR A 55 14.63 -4.36 -1.77
N ILE A 56 14.35 -3.08 -1.60
CA ILE A 56 14.40 -2.13 -2.71
C ILE A 56 15.78 -1.51 -2.77
N SER A 57 16.47 -1.73 -3.88
CA SER A 57 17.85 -1.28 -4.04
C SER A 57 17.97 0.18 -4.45
N LYS A 58 16.96 0.70 -5.16
CA LYS A 58 16.98 2.10 -5.56
C LYS A 58 16.84 3.00 -4.34
N PRO A 59 17.64 4.06 -4.22
CA PRO A 59 17.45 5.02 -3.11
C PRO A 59 16.02 5.55 -3.10
N HIS A 60 15.43 5.60 -1.94
CA HIS A 60 14.02 6.00 -1.81
C HIS A 60 13.75 6.61 -0.44
N GLU A 61 12.67 7.34 -0.36
CA GLU A 61 12.18 7.89 0.88
C GLU A 61 10.98 7.09 1.37
N LEU A 62 10.77 7.07 2.67
CA LEU A 62 9.55 6.53 3.26
C LEU A 62 8.75 7.69 3.83
N ASP A 63 7.44 7.66 3.61
CA ASP A 63 6.55 8.66 4.20
C ASP A 63 5.26 7.97 4.60
N PHE A 64 4.51 8.58 5.51
CA PHE A 64 3.34 7.95 6.09
C PHE A 64 2.21 8.94 6.22
N MET A 65 0.98 8.42 6.11
CA MET A 65 -0.23 9.17 6.35
C MET A 65 -1.09 8.44 7.37
N THR A 66 -1.88 9.20 8.12
CA THR A 66 -2.93 8.64 8.93
C THR A 66 -4.24 9.25 8.46
N VAL A 67 -5.20 8.39 8.15
CA VAL A 67 -6.51 8.83 7.67
C VAL A 67 -7.59 8.11 8.47
N SER A 68 -8.77 8.73 8.55
CA SER A 68 -9.94 8.08 9.12
C SER A 68 -11.10 8.26 8.15
N SER A 69 -12.02 7.28 8.16
CA SER A 69 -13.21 7.36 7.32
C SER A 69 -14.22 8.31 7.92
N TYR A 70 -14.86 9.10 7.07
CA TYR A 70 -15.98 9.93 7.49
C TYR A 70 -17.27 9.13 7.51
N GLY A 71 -18.23 9.65 8.25
CA GLY A 71 -19.60 9.21 8.12
C GLY A 71 -19.96 7.92 8.79
N GLY A 72 -19.09 7.43 9.61
CA GLY A 72 -19.34 6.31 10.51
C GLY A 72 -20.53 5.43 10.18
N GLY A 73 -20.54 4.78 9.06
CA GLY A 73 -21.57 3.82 8.77
C GLY A 73 -22.57 4.20 7.70
N THR A 74 -22.45 5.37 7.11
CA THR A 74 -23.30 5.67 5.96
C THR A 74 -22.64 5.18 4.69
N VAL A 75 -23.40 4.46 3.89
CA VAL A 75 -22.89 3.85 2.68
C VAL A 75 -22.37 4.89 1.67
N SER A 76 -22.99 6.06 1.68
CA SER A 76 -22.65 7.12 0.75
C SER A 76 -21.37 7.86 1.10
N SER A 77 -20.92 7.75 2.35
CA SER A 77 -19.76 8.51 2.80
C SER A 77 -18.50 7.69 2.60
N ARG A 78 -17.79 8.00 1.53
CA ARG A 78 -16.52 7.35 1.20
C ARG A 78 -15.35 8.29 1.35
N ASP A 79 -15.60 9.44 1.99
CA ASP A 79 -14.57 10.43 2.19
C ASP A 79 -13.69 10.06 3.36
N VAL A 80 -12.49 10.59 3.34
CA VAL A 80 -11.53 10.37 4.41
C VAL A 80 -11.10 11.71 4.98
N LYS A 81 -10.75 11.67 6.25
CA LYS A 81 -10.14 12.81 6.92
C LYS A 81 -8.67 12.51 7.14
N ILE A 82 -7.81 13.43 6.73
CA ILE A 82 -6.37 13.26 6.93
C ILE A 82 -6.05 13.73 8.34
N LEU A 83 -5.59 12.81 9.18
CA LEU A 83 -5.18 13.11 10.55
C LEU A 83 -3.71 13.47 10.62
N LYS A 84 -2.90 12.80 9.81
CA LYS A 84 -1.49 13.13 9.61
C LYS A 84 -1.20 13.08 8.12
N ASP A 85 -0.70 14.15 7.59
CA ASP A 85 -0.34 14.22 6.18
C ASP A 85 1.13 13.85 5.99
N LEU A 86 1.54 13.74 4.73
CA LEU A 86 2.91 13.46 4.36
C LEU A 86 3.84 14.55 4.90
N ASP A 87 5.07 14.16 5.20
CA ASP A 87 6.08 15.14 5.63
C ASP A 87 6.69 15.86 4.45
N GLY A 88 6.74 15.23 3.26
CA GLY A 88 7.38 15.81 2.10
C GLY A 88 6.44 15.96 0.92
N GLU A 89 6.92 16.64 -0.10
CA GLU A 89 6.20 16.79 -1.36
C GLU A 89 6.45 15.61 -2.27
N ILE A 90 5.42 15.26 -3.06
CA ILE A 90 5.53 14.14 -4.01
C ILE A 90 5.47 14.60 -5.47
N ARG A 91 5.40 15.90 -5.69
CA ARG A 91 5.33 16.44 -7.05
C ARG A 91 6.52 15.96 -7.87
N GLY A 92 6.24 15.38 -9.02
CA GLY A 92 7.27 14.91 -9.94
C GLY A 92 7.99 13.64 -9.52
N LYS A 93 7.60 13.04 -8.40
CA LYS A 93 8.25 11.82 -7.90
C LYS A 93 7.45 10.59 -8.30
N ASP A 94 8.14 9.44 -8.33
CA ASP A 94 7.45 8.17 -8.46
C ASP A 94 6.95 7.77 -7.08
N VAL A 95 5.66 7.52 -6.98
CA VAL A 95 5.01 7.19 -5.72
C VAL A 95 4.57 5.74 -5.73
N LEU A 96 4.97 5.00 -4.71
CA LEU A 96 4.50 3.63 -4.49
C LEU A 96 3.76 3.61 -3.16
N VAL A 97 2.45 3.41 -3.21
CA VAL A 97 1.63 3.27 -2.00
C VAL A 97 1.70 1.83 -1.55
N VAL A 98 2.03 1.64 -0.28
CA VAL A 98 2.27 0.31 0.29
C VAL A 98 1.23 0.04 1.37
N GLU A 99 0.47 -1.04 1.18
CA GLU A 99 -0.60 -1.43 2.10
C GLU A 99 -0.47 -2.90 2.43
N ASP A 100 -0.65 -3.28 3.69
CA ASP A 100 -0.52 -4.68 4.08
C ASP A 100 -1.70 -5.52 3.60
N ILE A 101 -2.93 -5.04 3.79
CA ILE A 101 -4.14 -5.76 3.41
C ILE A 101 -5.12 -4.79 2.75
N ILE A 102 -5.69 -5.20 1.63
CA ILE A 102 -6.76 -4.44 0.98
C ILE A 102 -8.06 -5.23 1.08
N ASP A 103 -9.04 -4.66 1.74
CA ASP A 103 -10.41 -5.20 1.84
C ASP A 103 -11.33 -4.53 0.81
N SER A 104 -12.19 -3.62 1.25
CA SER A 104 -13.13 -2.94 0.37
C SER A 104 -12.44 -2.04 -0.65
N GLY A 105 -11.33 -1.45 -0.28
CA GLY A 105 -10.60 -0.52 -1.11
C GLY A 105 -11.08 0.92 -1.06
N ASN A 106 -12.16 1.19 -0.35
CA ASN A 106 -12.77 2.53 -0.35
C ASN A 106 -11.83 3.61 0.18
N THR A 107 -11.27 3.39 1.36
CA THR A 107 -10.36 4.37 1.96
C THR A 107 -9.12 4.56 1.11
N LEU A 108 -8.54 3.44 0.66
CA LEU A 108 -7.32 3.47 -0.12
C LEU A 108 -7.55 4.16 -1.47
N ASN A 109 -8.69 3.91 -2.11
CA ASN A 109 -9.02 4.57 -3.36
C ASN A 109 -9.06 6.09 -3.19
N LYS A 110 -9.68 6.54 -2.09
CA LYS A 110 -9.76 7.98 -1.82
C LYS A 110 -8.38 8.56 -1.57
N VAL A 111 -7.53 7.84 -0.85
CA VAL A 111 -6.14 8.27 -0.64
C VAL A 111 -5.39 8.38 -1.96
N MET A 112 -5.57 7.38 -2.84
CA MET A 112 -4.93 7.42 -4.16
C MET A 112 -5.38 8.64 -4.95
N GLU A 113 -6.68 8.98 -4.90
CA GLU A 113 -7.19 10.17 -5.57
C GLU A 113 -6.56 11.45 -5.02
N ILE A 114 -6.47 11.55 -3.71
CA ILE A 114 -5.85 12.71 -3.06
C ILE A 114 -4.39 12.86 -3.50
N LEU A 115 -3.65 11.77 -3.47
CA LEU A 115 -2.24 11.80 -3.85
C LEU A 115 -2.07 12.17 -5.33
N GLN A 116 -2.99 11.71 -6.18
CA GLN A 116 -2.94 12.04 -7.60
C GLN A 116 -3.06 13.53 -7.84
N THR A 117 -3.83 14.24 -7.01
CA THR A 117 -3.97 15.70 -7.14
C THR A 117 -2.68 16.45 -6.85
N ARG A 118 -1.71 15.80 -6.24
CA ARG A 118 -0.42 16.42 -5.89
C ARG A 118 0.63 16.25 -6.99
N GLU A 119 0.19 15.80 -8.15
CA GLU A 119 0.99 15.75 -9.38
C GLU A 119 2.28 14.92 -9.29
N PRO A 120 2.18 13.66 -8.81
CA PRO A 120 3.35 12.78 -8.87
C PRO A 120 3.68 12.44 -10.32
N ASN A 121 4.91 12.03 -10.57
CA ASN A 121 5.27 11.52 -11.89
C ASN A 121 4.53 10.22 -12.20
N SER A 122 4.41 9.35 -11.21
CA SER A 122 3.63 8.11 -11.31
C SER A 122 3.13 7.74 -9.94
N ILE A 123 2.06 6.95 -9.90
CA ILE A 123 1.54 6.43 -8.65
C ILE A 123 1.10 4.99 -8.88
N GLU A 124 1.63 4.08 -8.07
CA GLU A 124 1.33 2.67 -8.13
C GLU A 124 0.99 2.15 -6.74
N LEU A 125 0.35 0.99 -6.69
CA LEU A 125 -0.09 0.38 -5.43
C LEU A 125 0.52 -0.99 -5.26
N CYS A 126 1.04 -1.24 -4.05
CA CYS A 126 1.61 -2.52 -3.66
C CYS A 126 0.89 -3.00 -2.41
N THR A 127 0.46 -4.26 -2.40
CA THR A 127 -0.13 -4.85 -1.21
C THR A 127 0.43 -6.25 -0.98
N LEU A 128 0.54 -6.63 0.29
CA LEU A 128 0.94 -7.97 0.64
C LEU A 128 -0.24 -8.94 0.48
N ILE A 129 -1.42 -8.54 0.94
CA ILE A 129 -2.61 -9.38 0.93
C ILE A 129 -3.77 -8.62 0.32
N SER A 130 -4.41 -9.23 -0.67
CA SER A 130 -5.61 -8.67 -1.29
C SER A 130 -6.78 -9.62 -1.06
N LYS A 131 -7.92 -9.06 -0.71
CA LYS A 131 -9.17 -9.82 -0.53
C LYS A 131 -10.18 -9.37 -1.58
N PRO A 132 -10.12 -9.92 -2.80
CA PRO A 132 -10.97 -9.45 -3.90
C PRO A 132 -12.45 -9.56 -3.61
N SER A 133 -12.87 -10.57 -2.86
CA SER A 133 -14.28 -10.76 -2.54
C SER A 133 -14.85 -9.66 -1.66
N ARG A 134 -13.99 -8.91 -0.98
CA ARG A 134 -14.41 -7.79 -0.11
C ARG A 134 -14.42 -6.46 -0.84
N ARG A 135 -13.99 -6.44 -2.10
CA ARG A 135 -13.83 -5.20 -2.84
C ARG A 135 -15.17 -4.54 -3.13
N GLU A 136 -15.27 -3.26 -2.84
CA GLU A 136 -16.46 -2.45 -3.12
C GLU A 136 -16.23 -1.45 -4.24
N ILE A 137 -14.98 -1.23 -4.61
CA ILE A 137 -14.61 -0.32 -5.67
C ILE A 137 -13.45 -0.92 -6.46
N GLU A 138 -13.39 -0.67 -7.76
CA GLU A 138 -12.29 -1.13 -8.56
C GLU A 138 -11.01 -0.41 -8.16
N LEU A 139 -9.95 -1.17 -7.98
CA LEU A 139 -8.67 -0.63 -7.56
C LEU A 139 -7.58 -1.44 -8.22
N GLU A 140 -6.76 -0.77 -9.01
CA GLU A 140 -5.67 -1.44 -9.71
C GLU A 140 -4.48 -1.59 -8.78
N VAL A 141 -4.07 -2.83 -8.55
CA VAL A 141 -2.93 -3.16 -7.70
C VAL A 141 -1.81 -3.65 -8.59
N LYS A 142 -0.77 -2.85 -8.71
CA LYS A 142 0.36 -3.17 -9.58
C LYS A 142 1.19 -4.33 -9.04
N PHE A 143 1.47 -4.29 -7.75
CA PHE A 143 2.30 -5.30 -7.10
C PHE A 143 1.50 -5.96 -6.00
N MET A 144 1.17 -7.24 -6.19
CA MET A 144 0.31 -7.95 -5.27
C MET A 144 0.99 -9.24 -4.80
N GLY A 145 0.97 -9.46 -3.48
CA GLY A 145 1.53 -10.66 -2.91
C GLY A 145 0.58 -11.84 -2.98
N PHE A 146 -0.37 -11.89 -2.07
CA PHE A 146 -1.32 -12.99 -1.97
C PHE A 146 -2.74 -12.53 -2.18
N GLU A 147 -3.54 -13.34 -2.87
CA GLU A 147 -4.98 -13.16 -2.92
C GLU A 147 -5.61 -14.19 -2.00
N ILE A 148 -6.48 -13.74 -1.11
CA ILE A 148 -7.21 -14.65 -0.22
C ILE A 148 -8.69 -14.27 -0.17
N GLU A 149 -9.54 -15.21 0.26
CA GLU A 149 -10.98 -14.99 0.38
C GLU A 149 -11.35 -14.26 1.66
#